data_be56bd57eb6c1dd59d5b11d3e471ca6e
#
_entry.id   be56bd57eb6c1dd59d5b11d3e471ca6e
#
_cell.length_a   1.000
_cell.length_b   1.000
_cell.length_c   1.000
_cell.angle_alpha   90.00
_cell.angle_beta   90.00
_cell.angle_gamma   90.00
#
_symmetry.space_group_name_H-M   'P 1'
#
loop_
_entity.id
_entity.type
_entity.pdbx_description
1 polymer ?
#
loop_
_entity_poly.entity_id
_entity_poly.type
_entity_poly.pdbx_seq_one_letter_code
_entity_poly.pdbx_strand_id
1 'polypeptide(L)'
;MLTRSKPTWEMPESEATPEADFLNRRELCKTIAAGSILAAGSLPLIGAGTASAATPEDPSAGLYPAKRNEAYKLDRQVTSEKIATTYNNFYEFGSHKNIWKAAQKLQTRPWTVTIDGMVEKEQKVDIDTLLKSMPLEERLYRHRCVEAWAIAVPWTGFPMKALLDYARPMAGAKYVVMETFNDKKMAPGQRQVWY
;
A
#
# COMPACT_ATOMS: atom_id res chain seq x y z
N MET A 1 -3.29 25.50 46.08
CA MET A 1 -3.08 24.05 45.85
C MET A 1 -3.32 23.77 44.35
N LEU A 2 -2.28 23.53 43.57
CA LEU A 2 -2.43 23.27 42.14
C LEU A 2 -2.80 21.78 41.94
N THR A 3 -4.05 21.52 41.67
CA THR A 3 -4.52 20.18 41.29
C THR A 3 -4.10 19.90 39.84
N ARG A 4 -3.08 19.07 39.64
CA ARG A 4 -2.71 18.54 38.34
C ARG A 4 -3.76 17.53 37.90
N SER A 5 -4.55 17.84 36.88
CA SER A 5 -5.40 16.83 36.23
C SER A 5 -4.53 15.88 35.44
N LYS A 6 -4.66 14.58 35.69
CA LYS A 6 -3.95 13.56 34.89
C LYS A 6 -4.50 13.57 33.48
N PRO A 7 -3.64 13.60 32.44
CA PRO A 7 -4.08 13.41 31.06
C PRO A 7 -4.76 12.04 30.87
N THR A 8 -5.72 11.94 29.97
CA THR A 8 -6.46 10.69 29.71
C THR A 8 -5.61 9.53 29.18
N TRP A 9 -4.38 9.84 28.73
CA TRP A 9 -3.40 8.85 28.25
C TRP A 9 -2.38 8.43 29.32
N GLU A 10 -2.40 9.04 30.52
CA GLU A 10 -1.50 8.69 31.63
C GLU A 10 -2.01 7.43 32.33
N MET A 11 -1.28 6.33 32.17
CA MET A 11 -1.55 5.06 32.84
C MET A 11 -0.69 4.93 34.10
N PRO A 12 -1.18 4.30 35.18
CA PRO A 12 -0.33 3.93 36.31
C PRO A 12 0.70 2.88 35.90
N GLU A 13 1.90 2.94 36.47
CA GLU A 13 3.01 2.02 36.17
C GLU A 13 2.64 0.55 36.36
N SER A 14 1.72 0.27 37.29
CA SER A 14 1.18 -1.09 37.53
C SER A 14 0.37 -1.68 36.37
N GLU A 15 -0.09 -0.85 35.43
CA GLU A 15 -0.80 -1.28 34.22
C GLU A 15 0.14 -1.40 33.01
N ALA A 16 1.37 -0.94 33.13
CA ALA A 16 2.37 -1.10 32.09
C ALA A 16 2.80 -2.57 31.99
N THR A 17 2.94 -3.07 30.76
CA THR A 17 3.46 -4.42 30.53
C THR A 17 4.88 -4.52 31.10
N PRO A 18 5.19 -5.47 31.99
CA PRO A 18 6.55 -5.65 32.51
C PRO A 18 7.55 -5.83 31.38
N GLU A 19 8.73 -5.25 31.54
CA GLU A 19 9.79 -5.31 30.51
C GLU A 19 10.18 -6.76 30.17
N ALA A 20 10.20 -7.65 31.17
CA ALA A 20 10.46 -9.07 30.97
C ALA A 20 9.44 -9.72 30.01
N ASP A 21 8.16 -9.38 30.12
CA ASP A 21 7.10 -9.91 29.25
C ASP A 21 7.19 -9.33 27.83
N PHE A 22 7.63 -8.06 27.71
CA PHE A 22 7.87 -7.43 26.43
C PHE A 22 9.05 -8.06 25.69
N LEU A 23 10.14 -8.41 26.40
CA LEU A 23 11.32 -9.08 25.85
C LEU A 23 11.03 -10.53 25.48
N ASN A 24 10.25 -11.25 26.29
CA ASN A 24 9.88 -12.65 26.05
C ASN A 24 8.93 -12.86 24.87
N ARG A 25 8.15 -11.83 24.47
CA ARG A 25 7.34 -11.89 23.24
C ARG A 25 8.16 -12.20 21.99
N ARG A 26 9.39 -11.71 21.95
CA ARG A 26 10.31 -11.96 20.83
C ARG A 26 10.75 -13.43 20.77
N GLU A 27 10.94 -14.06 21.91
CA GLU A 27 11.28 -15.50 22.02
C GLU A 27 10.06 -16.39 21.74
N LEU A 28 8.89 -16.01 22.22
CA LEU A 28 7.63 -16.71 21.94
C LEU A 28 7.32 -16.74 20.43
N CYS A 29 7.54 -15.61 19.73
CA CYS A 29 7.38 -15.56 18.26
C CYS A 29 8.40 -16.44 17.53
N LYS A 30 9.62 -16.60 18.05
CA LYS A 30 10.64 -17.49 17.46
C LYS A 30 10.27 -18.97 17.65
N THR A 31 9.76 -19.37 18.80
CA THR A 31 9.36 -20.75 19.08
C THR A 31 8.13 -21.18 18.27
N ILE A 32 7.17 -20.30 18.04
CA ILE A 32 6.00 -20.59 17.18
C ILE A 32 6.44 -20.75 15.71
N ALA A 33 7.42 -19.96 15.25
CA ALA A 33 7.96 -20.09 13.90
C ALA A 33 8.79 -21.38 13.70
N ALA A 34 9.46 -21.90 14.74
CA ALA A 34 10.24 -23.13 14.67
C ALA A 34 9.39 -24.41 14.74
N GLY A 35 8.20 -24.35 15.36
CA GLY A 35 7.31 -25.51 15.51
C GLY A 35 6.56 -25.93 14.23
N SER A 36 6.55 -25.11 13.18
CA SER A 36 5.76 -25.34 11.96
C SER A 36 6.51 -26.09 10.85
N ILE A 37 7.76 -26.49 11.05
CA ILE A 37 8.62 -27.07 9.98
C ILE A 37 8.64 -28.61 9.98
N LEU A 38 8.01 -29.29 10.93
CA LEU A 38 8.12 -30.76 11.10
C LEU A 38 6.93 -31.59 10.56
N ALA A 39 6.08 -31.03 9.72
CA ALA A 39 4.95 -31.80 9.14
C ALA A 39 4.80 -31.54 7.62
N ALA A 40 5.81 -31.87 6.82
CA ALA A 40 5.64 -31.98 5.38
C ALA A 40 6.40 -33.19 4.85
N GLY A 41 5.73 -34.34 4.90
CA GLY A 41 6.15 -35.56 4.24
C GLY A 41 6.15 -35.38 2.70
N SER A 42 7.14 -35.99 2.10
CA SER A 42 7.42 -36.08 0.68
C SER A 42 6.24 -36.63 -0.15
N LEU A 43 5.87 -35.90 -1.24
CA LEU A 43 5.09 -36.44 -2.35
C LEU A 43 5.85 -36.17 -3.66
N PRO A 44 5.81 -37.10 -4.63
CA PRO A 44 6.64 -37.03 -5.83
C PRO A 44 6.10 -36.01 -6.85
N LEU A 45 7.03 -35.26 -7.47
CA LEU A 45 6.77 -34.38 -8.60
C LEU A 45 6.36 -35.20 -9.84
N ILE A 46 5.10 -35.04 -10.25
CA ILE A 46 4.70 -35.35 -11.62
C ILE A 46 4.78 -34.02 -12.39
N GLY A 47 5.67 -33.98 -13.37
CA GLY A 47 5.85 -32.83 -14.23
C GLY A 47 4.62 -32.60 -15.13
N ALA A 48 3.87 -31.54 -14.83
CA ALA A 48 2.94 -30.92 -15.76
C ALA A 48 3.61 -29.69 -16.33
N GLY A 49 3.96 -29.71 -17.61
CA GLY A 49 4.43 -28.53 -18.31
C GLY A 49 3.37 -27.43 -18.23
N THR A 50 3.64 -26.41 -17.46
CA THR A 50 2.84 -25.19 -17.42
C THR A 50 3.14 -24.42 -18.70
N ALA A 51 2.18 -24.42 -19.64
CA ALA A 51 2.14 -23.39 -20.66
C ALA A 51 2.09 -22.04 -19.91
N SER A 52 3.19 -21.30 -19.95
CA SER A 52 3.24 -19.92 -19.50
C SER A 52 2.30 -19.13 -20.40
N ALA A 53 1.11 -18.83 -19.89
CA ALA A 53 0.28 -17.81 -20.53
C ALA A 53 1.12 -16.52 -20.50
N ALA A 54 1.45 -15.99 -21.68
CA ALA A 54 2.14 -14.71 -21.79
C ALA A 54 1.33 -13.67 -21.00
N THR A 55 1.94 -13.14 -19.96
CA THR A 55 1.35 -12.01 -19.23
C THR A 55 1.16 -10.88 -20.24
N PRO A 56 -0.03 -10.29 -20.38
CA PRO A 56 -0.22 -9.17 -21.27
C PRO A 56 0.83 -8.10 -20.94
N GLU A 57 1.56 -7.67 -21.97
CA GLU A 57 2.60 -6.65 -21.80
C GLU A 57 1.96 -5.39 -21.17
N ASP A 58 2.49 -4.93 -20.03
CA ASP A 58 1.98 -3.74 -19.36
C ASP A 58 2.24 -2.50 -20.23
N PRO A 59 1.21 -1.81 -20.73
CA PRO A 59 1.38 -0.66 -21.62
C PRO A 59 2.15 0.51 -20.94
N SER A 60 2.25 0.50 -19.63
CA SER A 60 3.00 1.49 -18.86
C SER A 60 4.46 1.10 -18.58
N ALA A 61 4.88 -0.12 -18.91
CA ALA A 61 6.22 -0.63 -18.61
C ALA A 61 7.35 0.30 -19.09
N GLY A 62 7.18 0.90 -20.27
CA GLY A 62 8.16 1.84 -20.85
C GLY A 62 8.29 3.17 -20.11
N LEU A 63 7.42 3.45 -19.12
CA LEU A 63 7.51 4.65 -18.28
C LEU A 63 8.41 4.46 -17.06
N TYR A 64 8.89 3.24 -16.83
CA TYR A 64 9.67 2.86 -15.66
C TYR A 64 11.05 2.32 -16.06
N PRO A 65 12.10 2.57 -15.26
CA PRO A 65 12.11 3.41 -14.06
C PRO A 65 11.98 4.90 -14.39
N ALA A 66 11.22 5.64 -13.61
CA ALA A 66 11.14 7.09 -13.75
C ALA A 66 12.39 7.77 -13.14
N LYS A 67 12.67 9.01 -13.61
CA LYS A 67 13.81 9.77 -13.11
C LYS A 67 13.66 10.09 -11.62
N ARG A 68 14.70 9.81 -10.84
CA ARG A 68 14.72 10.20 -9.42
C ARG A 68 14.74 11.71 -9.24
N ASN A 69 13.89 12.19 -8.36
CA ASN A 69 13.92 13.58 -7.90
C ASN A 69 14.86 13.68 -6.69
N GLU A 70 16.02 14.26 -6.92
CA GLU A 70 17.10 14.37 -5.93
C GLU A 70 16.81 15.33 -4.76
N ALA A 71 15.71 16.08 -4.81
CA ALA A 71 15.26 16.88 -3.68
C ALA A 71 14.73 16.02 -2.52
N TYR A 72 14.35 14.77 -2.81
CA TYR A 72 13.80 13.84 -1.82
C TYR A 72 14.86 12.81 -1.39
N LYS A 73 15.71 13.23 -0.44
CA LYS A 73 16.77 12.40 0.14
C LYS A 73 16.41 11.99 1.56
N LEU A 74 16.86 10.81 1.98
CA LEU A 74 16.72 10.32 3.35
C LEU A 74 18.10 9.97 3.93
N ASP A 75 18.21 10.17 5.23
CA ASP A 75 19.37 9.86 6.07
C ASP A 75 19.36 8.42 6.62
N ARG A 76 18.58 7.52 6.01
CA ARG A 76 18.43 6.12 6.41
C ARG A 76 18.44 5.19 5.21
N GLN A 77 18.74 3.92 5.47
CA GLN A 77 18.67 2.88 4.47
C GLN A 77 17.24 2.69 3.93
N VAL A 78 17.15 2.41 2.64
CA VAL A 78 15.91 1.98 2.00
C VAL A 78 15.48 0.65 2.59
N THR A 79 14.19 0.53 2.86
CA THR A 79 13.59 -0.73 3.31
C THR A 79 13.77 -1.80 2.24
N SER A 80 14.14 -3.00 2.66
CA SER A 80 14.31 -4.13 1.73
C SER A 80 13.08 -4.29 0.85
N GLU A 81 13.29 -4.40 -0.45
CA GLU A 81 12.23 -4.62 -1.45
C GLU A 81 11.33 -5.81 -1.06
N LYS A 82 11.94 -6.93 -0.67
CA LYS A 82 11.21 -8.12 -0.21
C LYS A 82 10.22 -7.80 0.91
N ILE A 83 10.62 -6.99 1.89
CA ILE A 83 9.72 -6.59 2.99
C ILE A 83 8.64 -5.64 2.48
N ALA A 84 9.03 -4.62 1.72
CA ALA A 84 8.10 -3.60 1.23
C ALA A 84 7.01 -4.19 0.29
N THR A 85 7.35 -5.23 -0.47
CA THR A 85 6.44 -5.84 -1.45
C THR A 85 5.64 -7.03 -0.94
N THR A 86 6.08 -7.68 0.17
CA THR A 86 5.43 -8.91 0.67
C THR A 86 4.82 -8.80 2.06
N TYR A 87 4.92 -7.65 2.71
CA TYR A 87 4.30 -7.37 4.00
C TYR A 87 3.48 -6.10 3.90
N ASN A 88 2.16 -6.22 3.82
CA ASN A 88 1.29 -5.10 3.49
C ASN A 88 -0.14 -5.24 4.03
N ASN A 89 -0.87 -4.14 3.98
CA ASN A 89 -2.29 -4.02 4.29
C ASN A 89 -3.04 -3.72 3.00
N PHE A 90 -3.68 -4.70 2.42
CA PHE A 90 -4.63 -4.46 1.35
C PHE A 90 -5.91 -5.21 1.73
N TYR A 91 -6.64 -4.62 2.68
CA TYR A 91 -7.78 -5.25 3.35
C TYR A 91 -8.91 -5.65 2.40
N GLU A 92 -8.95 -5.07 1.22
CA GLU A 92 -9.81 -5.50 0.11
C GLU A 92 -9.62 -6.98 -0.24
N PHE A 93 -8.41 -7.51 -0.03
CA PHE A 93 -8.05 -8.90 -0.34
C PHE A 93 -7.80 -9.79 0.89
N GLY A 94 -7.81 -9.24 2.09
CA GLY A 94 -7.64 -10.01 3.32
C GLY A 94 -7.23 -9.19 4.52
N SER A 95 -7.44 -9.73 5.73
CA SER A 95 -7.20 -9.04 7.01
C SER A 95 -5.84 -9.33 7.65
N HIS A 96 -4.97 -10.09 6.96
CA HIS A 96 -3.63 -10.42 7.44
C HIS A 96 -2.54 -9.67 6.65
N LYS A 97 -1.28 -9.75 7.09
CA LYS A 97 -0.18 -8.99 6.47
C LYS A 97 0.46 -9.67 5.24
N ASN A 98 0.04 -10.88 4.88
CA ASN A 98 0.57 -11.65 3.74
C ASN A 98 -0.48 -11.74 2.60
N ILE A 99 -1.12 -10.61 2.30
CA ILE A 99 -2.20 -10.52 1.30
C ILE A 99 -1.72 -10.20 -0.11
N TRP A 100 -0.46 -9.87 -0.28
CA TRP A 100 0.10 -9.49 -1.58
C TRP A 100 -0.19 -10.51 -2.70
N LYS A 101 -0.19 -11.82 -2.38
CA LYS A 101 -0.52 -12.87 -3.35
C LYS A 101 -1.98 -12.80 -3.81
N ALA A 102 -2.91 -12.56 -2.88
CA ALA A 102 -4.32 -12.40 -3.20
C ALA A 102 -4.57 -11.11 -3.98
N ALA A 103 -3.83 -10.05 -3.68
CA ALA A 103 -3.91 -8.76 -4.36
C ALA A 103 -3.48 -8.81 -5.84
N GLN A 104 -2.70 -9.81 -6.26
CA GLN A 104 -2.37 -10.03 -7.68
C GLN A 104 -3.59 -10.32 -8.56
N LYS A 105 -4.75 -10.60 -7.97
CA LYS A 105 -6.02 -10.76 -8.69
C LYS A 105 -6.65 -9.43 -9.11
N LEU A 106 -6.12 -8.31 -8.63
CA LEU A 106 -6.60 -6.99 -9.01
C LEU A 106 -6.41 -6.79 -10.52
N GLN A 107 -7.51 -6.58 -11.22
CA GLN A 107 -7.49 -6.23 -12.64
C GLN A 107 -7.15 -4.75 -12.76
N THR A 108 -5.96 -4.46 -13.23
CA THR A 108 -5.45 -3.09 -13.40
C THR A 108 -5.66 -2.56 -14.83
N ARG A 109 -6.16 -3.40 -15.74
CA ARG A 109 -6.50 -3.03 -17.12
C ARG A 109 -7.75 -3.78 -17.59
N PRO A 110 -8.68 -3.11 -18.29
CA PRO A 110 -8.74 -1.66 -18.48
C PRO A 110 -9.06 -0.94 -17.15
N TRP A 111 -8.52 0.28 -16.99
CA TRP A 111 -8.79 1.10 -15.81
C TRP A 111 -9.07 2.53 -16.23
N THR A 112 -10.24 3.04 -15.90
CA THR A 112 -10.69 4.39 -16.24
C THR A 112 -10.76 5.26 -15.00
N VAL A 113 -10.18 6.46 -15.08
CA VAL A 113 -10.28 7.49 -14.06
C VAL A 113 -11.35 8.49 -14.49
N THR A 114 -12.33 8.69 -13.64
CA THR A 114 -13.34 9.74 -13.83
C THR A 114 -12.93 10.97 -13.04
N ILE A 115 -12.91 12.12 -13.69
CA ILE A 115 -12.64 13.44 -13.11
C ILE A 115 -13.88 14.26 -13.29
N ASP A 116 -14.56 14.59 -12.19
CA ASP A 116 -15.87 15.26 -12.20
C ASP A 116 -16.02 16.29 -11.06
N GLY A 117 -17.23 16.79 -10.87
CA GLY A 117 -17.56 17.80 -9.88
C GLY A 117 -17.23 19.22 -10.34
N MET A 118 -16.55 20.00 -9.49
CA MET A 118 -16.24 21.41 -9.80
C MET A 118 -15.03 21.53 -10.72
N VAL A 119 -15.13 21.02 -11.94
CA VAL A 119 -14.11 21.10 -13.00
C VAL A 119 -14.70 21.81 -14.24
N GLU A 120 -13.85 22.37 -15.09
CA GLU A 120 -14.30 23.02 -16.32
C GLU A 120 -15.05 22.05 -17.25
N LYS A 121 -14.62 20.80 -17.28
CA LYS A 121 -15.20 19.73 -18.08
C LYS A 121 -14.98 18.38 -17.41
N GLU A 122 -16.05 17.62 -17.24
CA GLU A 122 -15.96 16.22 -16.80
C GLU A 122 -15.18 15.37 -17.83
N GLN A 123 -14.35 14.47 -17.33
CA GLN A 123 -13.48 13.64 -18.15
C GLN A 123 -13.53 12.19 -17.66
N LYS A 124 -13.49 11.28 -18.63
CA LYS A 124 -13.20 9.86 -18.38
C LYS A 124 -11.95 9.53 -19.17
N VAL A 125 -10.87 9.25 -18.48
CA VAL A 125 -9.57 9.01 -19.07
C VAL A 125 -9.05 7.62 -18.72
N ASP A 126 -8.55 6.93 -19.73
CA ASP A 126 -7.84 5.66 -19.51
C ASP A 126 -6.55 5.90 -18.73
N ILE A 127 -6.21 4.99 -17.81
CA ILE A 127 -5.07 5.14 -16.93
C ILE A 127 -3.74 5.28 -17.68
N ASP A 128 -3.55 4.57 -18.77
CA ASP A 128 -2.30 4.62 -19.53
C ASP A 128 -2.16 5.96 -20.27
N THR A 129 -3.27 6.51 -20.75
CA THR A 129 -3.33 7.86 -21.32
C THR A 129 -3.02 8.91 -20.27
N LEU A 130 -3.60 8.77 -19.07
CA LEU A 130 -3.33 9.67 -17.95
C LEU A 130 -1.84 9.64 -17.55
N LEU A 131 -1.27 8.46 -17.35
CA LEU A 131 0.14 8.29 -16.97
C LEU A 131 1.09 8.91 -17.99
N LYS A 132 0.83 8.73 -19.29
CA LYS A 132 1.64 9.32 -20.36
C LYS A 132 1.60 10.86 -20.39
N SER A 133 0.53 11.45 -19.88
CA SER A 133 0.37 12.92 -19.81
C SER A 133 0.93 13.52 -18.53
N MET A 134 1.38 12.71 -17.56
CA MET A 134 1.86 13.18 -16.28
C MET A 134 3.39 13.24 -16.20
N PRO A 135 3.96 14.21 -15.46
CA PRO A 135 5.39 14.29 -15.19
C PRO A 135 5.80 13.25 -14.13
N LEU A 136 6.00 12.00 -14.55
CA LEU A 136 6.39 10.93 -13.65
C LEU A 136 7.79 11.15 -13.10
N GLU A 137 7.96 10.98 -11.81
CA GLU A 137 9.24 11.03 -11.12
C GLU A 137 9.29 10.00 -9.97
N GLU A 138 10.49 9.58 -9.58
CA GLU A 138 10.69 8.76 -8.40
C GLU A 138 11.08 9.64 -7.21
N ARG A 139 10.42 9.44 -6.06
CA ARG A 139 10.70 10.15 -4.82
C ARG A 139 10.97 9.16 -3.69
N LEU A 140 12.02 9.39 -2.94
CA LEU A 140 12.32 8.60 -1.75
C LEU A 140 11.67 9.23 -0.53
N TYR A 141 10.63 8.58 0.01
CA TYR A 141 9.91 9.04 1.19
C TYR A 141 10.14 8.14 2.40
N ARG A 142 10.23 8.79 3.57
CA ARG A 142 10.00 8.12 4.84
C ARG A 142 8.49 8.10 5.09
N HIS A 143 7.89 6.93 4.90
CA HIS A 143 6.47 6.74 5.15
C HIS A 143 6.23 6.28 6.58
N ARG A 144 5.25 6.89 7.24
CA ARG A 144 4.73 6.47 8.55
C ARG A 144 3.23 6.32 8.46
N CYS A 145 2.68 5.30 9.11
CA CYS A 145 1.25 5.04 9.12
C CYS A 145 0.70 4.91 10.55
N VAL A 146 -0.63 4.86 10.67
CA VAL A 146 -1.35 4.71 11.95
C VAL A 146 -1.00 3.40 12.66
N GLU A 147 -0.61 2.36 11.95
CA GLU A 147 -0.12 1.09 12.51
C GLU A 147 1.36 1.15 12.95
N ALA A 148 1.94 2.33 13.07
CA ALA A 148 3.33 2.58 13.45
C ALA A 148 4.38 2.03 12.48
N TRP A 149 4.01 1.72 11.23
CA TRP A 149 5.00 1.35 10.23
C TRP A 149 5.88 2.55 9.88
N ALA A 150 7.17 2.31 9.78
CA ALA A 150 8.16 3.31 9.37
C ALA A 150 9.03 2.70 8.27
N ILE A 151 8.71 2.98 7.02
CA ILE A 151 9.41 2.46 5.85
C ILE A 151 10.03 3.60 5.04
N ALA A 152 11.10 3.30 4.33
CA ALA A 152 11.75 4.18 3.36
C ALA A 152 11.74 3.47 2.01
N VAL A 153 10.88 3.91 1.11
CA VAL A 153 10.63 3.26 -0.18
C VAL A 153 10.70 4.30 -1.29
N PRO A 154 11.34 3.99 -2.42
CA PRO A 154 11.23 4.82 -3.61
C PRO A 154 9.83 4.64 -4.23
N TRP A 155 9.11 5.74 -4.32
CA TRP A 155 7.78 5.79 -4.93
C TRP A 155 7.86 6.46 -6.28
N THR A 156 7.34 5.82 -7.32
CA THR A 156 7.14 6.45 -8.61
C THR A 156 5.71 6.96 -8.73
N GLY A 157 5.57 8.19 -9.17
CA GLY A 157 4.28 8.84 -9.34
C GLY A 157 4.44 10.25 -9.89
N PHE A 158 3.41 11.05 -9.77
CA PHE A 158 3.39 12.45 -10.19
C PHE A 158 2.82 13.35 -9.10
N PRO A 159 3.18 14.64 -9.07
CA PRO A 159 2.64 15.58 -8.10
C PRO A 159 1.13 15.74 -8.25
N MET A 160 0.39 15.82 -7.13
CA MET A 160 -1.04 16.14 -7.13
C MET A 160 -1.34 17.42 -7.93
N LYS A 161 -0.43 18.40 -7.88
CA LYS A 161 -0.56 19.62 -8.68
C LYS A 161 -0.72 19.34 -10.18
N ALA A 162 0.03 18.38 -10.72
CA ALA A 162 -0.08 18.03 -12.14
C ALA A 162 -1.46 17.44 -12.47
N LEU A 163 -2.04 16.64 -11.57
CA LEU A 163 -3.40 16.14 -11.74
C LEU A 163 -4.43 17.27 -11.68
N LEU A 164 -4.27 18.22 -10.77
CA LEU A 164 -5.15 19.38 -10.68
C LEU A 164 -5.05 20.28 -11.92
N ASP A 165 -3.84 20.53 -12.41
CA ASP A 165 -3.63 21.30 -13.65
C ASP A 165 -4.31 20.61 -14.85
N TYR A 166 -4.27 19.27 -14.89
CA TYR A 166 -4.95 18.46 -15.89
C TYR A 166 -6.48 18.53 -15.75
N ALA A 167 -6.99 18.43 -14.52
CA ALA A 167 -8.40 18.42 -14.20
C ALA A 167 -9.09 19.77 -14.41
N ARG A 168 -8.36 20.87 -14.36
CA ARG A 168 -8.84 22.26 -14.46
C ARG A 168 -10.00 22.56 -13.50
N PRO A 169 -9.76 22.56 -12.18
CA PRO A 169 -10.80 22.85 -11.21
C PRO A 169 -11.28 24.30 -11.32
N MET A 170 -12.56 24.53 -11.10
CA MET A 170 -13.14 25.86 -10.99
C MET A 170 -12.65 26.58 -9.74
N ALA A 171 -12.64 27.91 -9.73
CA ALA A 171 -12.14 28.71 -8.60
C ALA A 171 -12.82 28.44 -7.26
N GLY A 172 -14.04 27.93 -7.25
CA GLY A 172 -14.77 27.53 -6.04
C GLY A 172 -14.36 26.19 -5.43
N ALA A 173 -13.63 25.36 -6.16
CA ALA A 173 -13.19 24.04 -5.69
C ALA A 173 -12.12 24.19 -4.62
N LYS A 174 -12.36 23.67 -3.40
CA LYS A 174 -11.45 23.76 -2.27
C LYS A 174 -10.89 22.40 -1.83
N TYR A 175 -11.55 21.32 -2.21
CA TYR A 175 -11.24 19.97 -1.75
C TYR A 175 -11.20 19.02 -2.94
N VAL A 176 -10.44 17.96 -2.82
CA VAL A 176 -10.42 16.83 -3.73
C VAL A 176 -10.97 15.62 -2.98
N VAL A 177 -11.99 14.98 -3.54
CA VAL A 177 -12.50 13.69 -3.07
C VAL A 177 -11.93 12.62 -3.99
N MET A 178 -11.42 11.55 -3.42
CA MET A 178 -10.91 10.40 -4.16
C MET A 178 -11.69 9.16 -3.75
N GLU A 179 -12.29 8.51 -4.72
CA GLU A 179 -12.98 7.25 -4.54
C GLU A 179 -12.27 6.18 -5.35
N THR A 180 -12.15 4.99 -4.79
CA THR A 180 -11.56 3.84 -5.48
C THR A 180 -12.64 2.89 -5.98
N PHE A 181 -12.23 1.84 -6.68
CA PHE A 181 -13.13 0.81 -7.19
C PHE A 181 -13.95 0.14 -6.07
N ASN A 182 -15.15 -0.31 -6.41
CA ASN A 182 -15.98 -1.15 -5.55
C ASN A 182 -16.41 -2.39 -6.34
N ASP A 183 -15.61 -3.44 -6.29
CA ASP A 183 -15.90 -4.74 -6.89
C ASP A 183 -15.74 -5.86 -5.87
N LYS A 184 -16.85 -6.22 -5.24
CA LYS A 184 -16.93 -7.26 -4.20
C LYS A 184 -16.64 -8.68 -4.72
N LYS A 185 -16.59 -8.89 -6.04
CA LYS A 185 -16.21 -10.19 -6.63
C LYS A 185 -14.69 -10.28 -6.71
N MET A 186 -14.05 -9.24 -7.21
CA MET A 186 -12.60 -9.16 -7.35
C MET A 186 -11.92 -8.98 -5.99
N ALA A 187 -12.46 -8.11 -5.14
CA ALA A 187 -11.94 -7.72 -3.83
C ALA A 187 -12.93 -8.10 -2.71
N PRO A 188 -12.93 -9.35 -2.22
CA PRO A 188 -13.92 -9.87 -1.27
C PRO A 188 -13.97 -9.11 0.07
N GLY A 189 -12.89 -8.46 0.49
CA GLY A 189 -12.84 -7.62 1.68
C GLY A 189 -13.81 -6.45 1.65
N GLN A 190 -14.17 -5.97 0.46
CA GLN A 190 -15.17 -4.91 0.26
C GLN A 190 -16.62 -5.36 0.60
N ARG A 191 -16.83 -6.61 1.02
CA ARG A 191 -18.11 -7.08 1.57
C ARG A 191 -18.27 -6.74 3.05
N GLN A 192 -17.21 -6.31 3.71
CA GLN A 192 -17.24 -5.98 5.14
C GLN A 192 -18.10 -4.73 5.39
N VAL A 193 -18.68 -4.64 6.59
CA VAL A 193 -19.70 -3.63 6.93
C VAL A 193 -19.13 -2.20 6.95
N TRP A 194 -17.82 -2.08 7.08
CA TRP A 194 -17.11 -0.78 7.12
C TRP A 194 -16.60 -0.27 5.78
N TYR A 195 -16.91 -0.97 4.70
CA TYR A 195 -16.64 -0.54 3.32
C TYR A 195 -17.83 0.17 2.72
#